data_64a3fad75821a82e72e8680f7201e161
#
_entry.id   64a3fad75821a82e72e8680f7201e161
#
_cell.length_a   1.000
_cell.length_b   1.000
_cell.length_c   1.000
_cell.angle_alpha   90.00
_cell.angle_beta   90.00
_cell.angle_gamma   90.00
#
_symmetry.space_group_name_H-M   'P 1'
#
loop_
_entity.id
_entity.type
_entity.pdbx_description
1 polymer ?
#
loop_
_entity_poly.entity_id
_entity_poly.type
_entity_poly.pdbx_seq_one_letter_code
_entity_poly.pdbx_strand_id
1 'polypeptide(L)'
;HFSHYPKNSCSCIDFKKIYNLRESYRKTKEEIEVLKKDLILNCFKVYNRVTQIQSDMNVEDFILLLKKLVNSKALLLTGTDVSLIPYLCLHLSEKRNNSFYIFTFDEIPNSPIWSLSSDKNVLKKYNLDSNNAILNTTIIPITSDFLNISYKIPSEFLNKIINPLIEIFNIKPPDDNFLIQALINRMN
;
A
#
# COMPACT_ATOMS: atom_id res chain seq x y z
N HIS A 1 -23.90 -13.17 -1.42
CA HIS A 1 -24.63 -11.90 -1.44
C HIS A 1 -23.66 -10.78 -1.78
N PHE A 2 -23.58 -10.42 -3.06
CA PHE A 2 -22.69 -9.38 -3.60
C PHE A 2 -23.38 -8.01 -3.71
N SER A 3 -24.31 -7.72 -2.79
CA SER A 3 -25.11 -6.49 -2.82
C SER A 3 -24.36 -5.21 -2.48
N HIS A 4 -23.04 -5.30 -2.17
CA HIS A 4 -22.20 -4.14 -1.80
C HIS A 4 -21.34 -3.63 -2.93
N TYR A 5 -21.64 -4.01 -4.16
CA TYR A 5 -20.94 -3.68 -5.36
C TYR A 5 -21.71 -2.63 -6.15
N PRO A 6 -21.09 -1.65 -6.70
CA PRO A 6 -19.77 -1.06 -6.72
C PRO A 6 -19.69 0.43 -6.32
N LYS A 7 -20.66 1.02 -5.65
CA LYS A 7 -20.67 2.48 -5.39
C LYS A 7 -19.95 2.90 -4.12
N ASN A 8 -19.81 1.98 -3.17
CA ASN A 8 -19.00 2.19 -1.99
C ASN A 8 -18.00 1.06 -1.98
N SER A 9 -16.70 1.40 -1.94
CA SER A 9 -15.66 0.43 -1.61
C SER A 9 -16.22 -0.51 -0.58
N CYS A 10 -16.29 -1.81 -0.87
CA CYS A 10 -16.75 -2.78 0.10
C CYS A 10 -15.91 -2.54 1.36
N SER A 11 -16.56 -2.02 2.39
CA SER A 11 -15.93 -1.68 3.66
C SER A 11 -15.58 -2.94 4.47
N CYS A 12 -15.28 -4.04 3.79
CA CYS A 12 -14.81 -5.25 4.44
C CYS A 12 -13.60 -4.96 5.31
N ILE A 13 -12.85 -3.89 4.99
CA ILE A 13 -11.72 -3.41 5.78
C ILE A 13 -11.85 -1.90 5.96
N ASP A 14 -12.52 -1.50 7.02
CA ASP A 14 -12.46 -0.13 7.49
C ASP A 14 -11.28 0.04 8.46
N PHE A 15 -10.14 0.44 7.92
CA PHE A 15 -8.91 0.65 8.71
C PHE A 15 -9.11 1.65 9.85
N LYS A 16 -9.94 2.69 9.65
CA LYS A 16 -10.25 3.66 10.71
C LYS A 16 -11.06 3.01 11.83
N LYS A 17 -11.99 2.14 11.48
CA LYS A 17 -12.78 1.40 12.45
C LYS A 17 -11.89 0.44 13.26
N ILE A 18 -11.03 -0.31 12.59
CA ILE A 18 -10.07 -1.20 13.25
C ILE A 18 -9.15 -0.41 14.18
N TYR A 19 -8.60 0.71 13.70
CA TYR A 19 -7.74 1.59 14.51
C TYR A 19 -8.44 2.09 15.77
N ASN A 20 -9.74 2.31 15.72
CA ASN A 20 -10.51 2.83 16.86
C ASN A 20 -10.97 1.72 17.84
N LEU A 21 -10.93 0.44 17.45
CA LEU A 21 -11.44 -0.66 18.27
C LEU A 21 -10.60 -0.91 19.52
N ARG A 22 -9.27 -1.01 19.38
CA ARG A 22 -8.36 -1.32 20.51
C ARG A 22 -7.01 -0.67 20.32
N GLU A 23 -6.39 -0.23 21.41
CA GLU A 23 -5.03 0.32 21.39
C GLU A 23 -3.99 -0.71 20.93
N SER A 24 -4.19 -2.00 21.28
CA SER A 24 -3.32 -3.10 20.86
C SER A 24 -3.21 -3.27 19.33
N TYR A 25 -4.11 -2.67 18.57
CA TYR A 25 -4.04 -2.65 17.10
C TYR A 25 -3.26 -1.47 16.54
N ARG A 26 -2.70 -0.62 17.40
CA ARG A 26 -1.99 0.59 17.00
C ARG A 26 -0.50 0.42 17.18
N LYS A 27 0.26 0.90 16.22
CA LYS A 27 1.72 1.05 16.34
C LYS A 27 2.07 2.13 17.35
N THR A 28 3.21 1.95 18.01
CA THR A 28 3.84 3.04 18.77
C THR A 28 4.32 4.15 17.83
N LYS A 29 4.66 5.31 18.37
CA LYS A 29 5.22 6.42 17.57
C LYS A 29 6.53 6.01 16.91
N GLU A 30 7.37 5.28 17.62
CA GLU A 30 8.65 4.79 17.13
C GLU A 30 8.47 3.82 15.95
N GLU A 31 7.55 2.88 16.05
CA GLU A 31 7.22 1.94 14.96
C GLU A 31 6.68 2.67 13.72
N ILE A 32 5.90 3.74 13.92
CA ILE A 32 5.39 4.55 12.82
C ILE A 32 6.53 5.29 12.11
N GLU A 33 7.47 5.88 12.87
CA GLU A 33 8.60 6.58 12.28
C GLU A 33 9.55 5.62 11.53
N VAL A 34 9.78 4.41 12.06
CA VAL A 34 10.53 3.37 11.35
C VAL A 34 9.83 3.01 10.04
N LEU A 35 8.52 2.73 10.07
CA LEU A 35 7.76 2.39 8.87
C LEU A 35 7.78 3.51 7.82
N LYS A 36 7.66 4.76 8.24
CA LYS A 36 7.77 5.92 7.32
C LYS A 36 9.13 5.96 6.62
N LYS A 37 10.22 5.83 7.39
CA LYS A 37 11.58 5.81 6.85
C LYS A 37 11.76 4.68 5.85
N ASP A 38 11.33 3.48 6.22
CA ASP A 38 11.43 2.31 5.36
C ASP A 38 10.61 2.47 4.08
N LEU A 39 9.40 3.04 4.18
CA LEU A 39 8.55 3.31 3.02
C LEU A 39 9.18 4.35 2.08
N ILE A 40 9.73 5.43 2.61
CA ILE A 40 10.42 6.45 1.81
C ILE A 40 11.60 5.82 1.07
N LEU A 41 12.46 5.08 1.78
CA LEU A 41 13.64 4.46 1.19
C LEU A 41 13.33 3.36 0.15
N ASN A 42 12.20 2.69 0.27
CA ASN A 42 11.76 1.64 -0.64
C ASN A 42 10.62 2.08 -1.59
N CYS A 43 10.32 3.39 -1.65
CA CYS A 43 9.19 3.92 -2.39
C CYS A 43 9.18 3.48 -3.86
N PHE A 44 10.33 3.47 -4.54
CA PHE A 44 10.44 3.02 -5.92
C PHE A 44 10.18 1.51 -6.07
N LYS A 45 10.62 0.68 -5.12
CA LYS A 45 10.33 -0.76 -5.11
C LYS A 45 8.84 -1.02 -4.93
N VAL A 46 8.20 -0.26 -4.03
CA VAL A 46 6.75 -0.30 -3.81
C VAL A 46 6.01 0.09 -5.09
N TYR A 47 6.41 1.20 -5.73
CA TYR A 47 5.84 1.63 -7.02
C TYR A 47 5.98 0.55 -8.09
N ASN A 48 7.18 -0.01 -8.27
CA ASN A 48 7.41 -1.09 -9.23
C ASN A 48 6.54 -2.32 -8.96
N ARG A 49 6.35 -2.69 -7.68
CA ARG A 49 5.46 -3.81 -7.35
C ARG A 49 4.01 -3.51 -7.70
N VAL A 50 3.54 -2.29 -7.45
CA VAL A 50 2.20 -1.86 -7.87
C VAL A 50 2.06 -1.93 -9.39
N THR A 51 3.04 -1.43 -10.16
CA THR A 51 2.99 -1.43 -11.64
C THR A 51 3.10 -2.83 -12.25
N GLN A 52 3.80 -3.77 -11.60
CA GLN A 52 3.81 -5.18 -12.02
C GLN A 52 2.41 -5.82 -11.95
N ILE A 53 1.60 -5.41 -10.97
CA ILE A 53 0.25 -5.94 -10.77
C ILE A 53 -0.78 -5.16 -11.60
N GLN A 54 -0.60 -3.84 -11.69
CA GLN A 54 -1.46 -2.88 -12.38
C GLN A 54 -0.62 -2.04 -13.35
N SER A 55 -0.45 -2.53 -14.58
CA SER A 55 0.51 -2.00 -15.56
C SER A 55 0.21 -0.59 -16.07
N ASP A 56 -1.02 -0.10 -15.93
CA ASP A 56 -1.44 1.25 -16.29
C ASP A 56 -1.27 2.28 -15.16
N MET A 57 -0.65 1.89 -14.05
CA MET A 57 -0.37 2.77 -12.92
C MET A 57 0.79 3.73 -13.27
N ASN A 58 0.53 5.01 -13.23
CA ASN A 58 1.56 6.05 -13.35
C ASN A 58 1.97 6.59 -11.96
N VAL A 59 2.98 7.47 -11.94
CA VAL A 59 3.52 8.01 -10.68
C VAL A 59 2.51 8.90 -9.98
N GLU A 60 1.74 9.68 -10.70
CA GLU A 60 0.72 10.58 -10.19
C GLU A 60 -0.41 9.81 -9.48
N ASP A 61 -0.86 8.74 -10.10
CA ASP A 61 -1.86 7.84 -9.50
C ASP A 61 -1.32 7.15 -8.25
N PHE A 62 -0.05 6.72 -8.27
CA PHE A 62 0.59 6.13 -7.12
C PHE A 62 0.69 7.12 -5.93
N ILE A 63 1.01 8.39 -6.19
CA ILE A 63 0.99 9.45 -5.17
C ILE A 63 -0.40 9.59 -4.54
N LEU A 64 -1.45 9.56 -5.36
CA LEU A 64 -2.83 9.62 -4.85
C LEU A 64 -3.16 8.41 -3.97
N LEU A 65 -2.68 7.21 -4.35
CA LEU A 65 -2.86 6.01 -3.53
C LEU A 65 -2.10 6.09 -2.20
N LEU A 66 -0.89 6.64 -2.18
CA LEU A 66 -0.16 6.89 -0.93
C LEU A 66 -0.92 7.88 -0.02
N LYS A 67 -1.47 8.95 -0.57
CA LYS A 67 -2.33 9.88 0.19
C LYS A 67 -3.57 9.16 0.76
N LYS A 68 -4.25 8.36 -0.04
CA LYS A 68 -5.39 7.54 0.42
C LYS A 68 -4.98 6.58 1.54
N LEU A 69 -3.82 5.93 1.40
CA LEU A 69 -3.28 4.98 2.38
C LEU A 69 -3.03 5.65 3.74
N VAL A 70 -2.36 6.80 3.75
CA VAL A 70 -2.12 7.58 4.98
C VAL A 70 -3.46 8.01 5.60
N ASN A 71 -4.37 8.54 4.81
CA ASN A 71 -5.68 8.99 5.28
C ASN A 71 -6.57 7.85 5.81
N SER A 72 -6.36 6.63 5.33
CA SER A 72 -7.08 5.44 5.80
C SER A 72 -6.67 4.97 7.20
N LYS A 73 -5.54 5.46 7.73
CA LYS A 73 -4.87 4.99 8.96
C LYS A 73 -4.31 3.57 8.88
N ALA A 74 -4.24 2.96 7.70
CA ALA A 74 -3.69 1.60 7.53
C ALA A 74 -2.24 1.49 8.01
N LEU A 75 -1.43 2.54 7.80
CA LEU A 75 -0.03 2.58 8.26
C LEU A 75 0.12 2.57 9.78
N LEU A 76 -0.90 2.99 10.50
CA LEU A 76 -0.89 3.08 11.96
C LEU A 76 -1.25 1.77 12.65
N LEU A 77 -1.62 0.74 11.90
CA LEU A 77 -2.01 -0.56 12.44
C LEU A 77 -0.80 -1.46 12.66
N THR A 78 -0.79 -2.17 13.79
CA THR A 78 0.21 -3.21 14.05
C THR A 78 0.22 -4.23 12.92
N GLY A 79 1.39 -4.78 12.61
CA GLY A 79 1.56 -5.73 11.51
C GLY A 79 1.66 -5.12 10.10
N THR A 80 1.34 -3.85 9.89
CA THR A 80 1.61 -3.18 8.61
C THR A 80 3.10 -2.89 8.47
N ASP A 81 3.72 -3.41 7.45
CA ASP A 81 5.09 -3.12 7.05
C ASP A 81 5.17 -2.73 5.57
N VAL A 82 6.37 -2.41 5.09
CA VAL A 82 6.59 -1.97 3.71
C VAL A 82 6.19 -3.02 2.69
N SER A 83 6.28 -4.31 3.02
CA SER A 83 5.93 -5.39 2.10
C SER A 83 4.43 -5.44 1.78
N LEU A 84 3.58 -4.96 2.71
CA LEU A 84 2.14 -4.85 2.52
C LEU A 84 1.69 -3.65 1.69
N ILE A 85 2.49 -2.60 1.65
CA ILE A 85 2.07 -1.31 1.08
C ILE A 85 1.58 -1.42 -0.37
N PRO A 86 2.24 -2.16 -1.29
CA PRO A 86 1.75 -2.29 -2.66
C PRO A 86 0.32 -2.84 -2.73
N TYR A 87 0.03 -3.83 -1.91
CA TYR A 87 -1.25 -4.53 -1.90
C TYR A 87 -2.36 -3.69 -1.25
N LEU A 88 -2.02 -2.93 -0.21
CA LEU A 88 -2.94 -1.97 0.41
C LEU A 88 -3.24 -0.80 -0.54
N CYS A 89 -2.27 -0.31 -1.28
CA CYS A 89 -2.47 0.70 -2.33
C CYS A 89 -3.46 0.20 -3.39
N LEU A 90 -3.27 -1.02 -3.88
CA LEU A 90 -4.18 -1.62 -4.86
C LEU A 90 -5.58 -1.84 -4.30
N HIS A 91 -5.71 -2.28 -3.04
CA HIS A 91 -7.00 -2.40 -2.37
C HIS A 91 -7.74 -1.06 -2.26
N LEU A 92 -7.02 0.03 -2.02
CA LEU A 92 -7.57 1.38 -1.94
C LEU A 92 -7.73 2.05 -3.32
N SER A 93 -7.27 1.40 -4.38
CA SER A 93 -7.46 1.91 -5.74
C SER A 93 -8.93 1.82 -6.15
N GLU A 94 -9.35 2.76 -6.98
CA GLU A 94 -10.65 2.68 -7.61
C GLU A 94 -10.63 1.62 -8.72
N LYS A 95 -11.82 1.21 -9.16
CA LYS A 95 -11.98 0.34 -10.32
C LYS A 95 -11.24 0.95 -11.53
N ARG A 96 -10.34 0.16 -12.14
CA ARG A 96 -9.61 0.52 -13.35
C ARG A 96 -9.70 -0.60 -14.37
N ASN A 97 -9.86 -0.25 -15.64
CA ASN A 97 -9.89 -1.21 -16.74
C ASN A 97 -10.78 -2.43 -16.44
N ASN A 98 -11.97 -2.17 -15.92
CA ASN A 98 -12.93 -3.20 -15.49
C ASN A 98 -12.36 -4.18 -14.47
N SER A 99 -11.41 -3.77 -13.64
CA SER A 99 -10.90 -4.59 -12.54
C SER A 99 -10.84 -3.82 -11.22
N PHE A 100 -10.84 -4.57 -10.14
CA PHE A 100 -10.69 -4.05 -8.77
C PHE A 100 -10.00 -5.09 -7.89
N TYR A 101 -9.53 -4.65 -6.73
CA TYR A 101 -8.73 -5.47 -5.84
C TYR A 101 -9.36 -5.57 -4.47
N ILE A 102 -9.38 -6.78 -3.91
CA ILE A 102 -9.79 -7.04 -2.53
C ILE A 102 -8.63 -7.72 -1.82
N PHE A 103 -8.18 -7.12 -0.74
CA PHE A 103 -7.22 -7.72 0.18
C PHE A 103 -7.97 -8.65 1.13
N THR A 104 -7.56 -9.91 1.22
CA THR A 104 -8.16 -10.89 2.13
C THR A 104 -7.17 -11.28 3.21
N PHE A 105 -7.65 -11.33 4.45
CA PHE A 105 -6.89 -11.78 5.61
C PHE A 105 -7.32 -13.18 6.00
N ASP A 106 -6.39 -13.87 6.62
CA ASP A 106 -6.75 -15.00 7.47
C ASP A 106 -7.31 -14.44 8.79
N GLU A 107 -8.56 -14.72 9.08
CA GLU A 107 -9.15 -14.45 10.39
C GLU A 107 -8.54 -15.43 11.40
N ILE A 108 -7.48 -15.02 12.08
CA ILE A 108 -7.00 -15.74 13.26
C ILE A 108 -7.77 -15.21 14.44
N PRO A 109 -8.63 -16.02 15.08
CA PRO A 109 -9.32 -15.62 16.30
C PRO A 109 -8.28 -15.15 17.34
N ASN A 110 -8.46 -13.91 17.85
CA ASN A 110 -7.61 -13.27 18.86
C ASN A 110 -6.20 -12.84 18.44
N SER A 111 -5.84 -12.89 17.17
CA SER A 111 -4.58 -12.33 16.65
C SER A 111 -4.81 -10.95 16.02
N PRO A 112 -3.80 -10.04 16.03
CA PRO A 112 -3.88 -8.84 15.22
C PRO A 112 -4.11 -9.24 13.77
N ILE A 113 -5.09 -8.63 13.15
CA ILE A 113 -5.65 -8.94 11.82
C ILE A 113 -4.58 -8.90 10.70
N TRP A 114 -3.34 -8.55 11.00
CA TRP A 114 -2.30 -8.19 10.04
C TRP A 114 -1.05 -9.06 10.11
N SER A 115 -1.13 -10.27 10.60
CA SER A 115 0.03 -11.13 10.59
C SER A 115 0.36 -11.54 9.15
N LEU A 116 1.42 -10.95 8.58
CA LEU A 116 2.02 -11.39 7.31
C LEU A 116 2.68 -12.77 7.41
N SER A 117 2.72 -13.37 8.57
CA SER A 117 3.35 -14.66 8.80
C SER A 117 2.54 -15.84 8.25
N SER A 118 1.37 -15.60 7.69
CA SER A 118 0.57 -16.67 7.08
C SER A 118 0.67 -16.59 5.56
N ASP A 119 1.04 -17.70 4.93
CA ASP A 119 0.99 -17.93 3.47
C ASP A 119 -0.44 -17.80 2.88
N LYS A 120 -1.39 -17.38 3.71
CA LYS A 120 -2.81 -17.32 3.40
C LYS A 120 -3.29 -15.92 3.04
N ASN A 121 -2.51 -14.87 3.32
CA ASN A 121 -2.86 -13.53 2.90
C ASN A 121 -2.71 -13.39 1.39
N VAL A 122 -3.76 -12.95 0.73
CA VAL A 122 -3.77 -12.77 -0.72
C VAL A 122 -4.49 -11.50 -1.13
N LEU A 123 -4.04 -10.92 -2.23
CA LEU A 123 -4.80 -9.91 -2.95
C LEU A 123 -5.58 -10.59 -4.06
N LYS A 124 -6.90 -10.41 -4.09
CA LYS A 124 -7.75 -10.91 -5.18
C LYS A 124 -8.02 -9.78 -6.17
N LYS A 125 -7.64 -9.99 -7.44
CA LYS A 125 -8.03 -9.14 -8.55
C LYS A 125 -9.27 -9.72 -9.19
N TYR A 126 -10.32 -8.92 -9.29
CA TYR A 126 -11.57 -9.28 -9.96
C TYR A 126 -11.64 -8.52 -11.28
N ASN A 127 -11.81 -9.23 -12.38
CA ASN A 127 -12.05 -8.64 -13.69
C ASN A 127 -13.55 -8.71 -13.99
N LEU A 128 -14.08 -7.63 -14.55
CA LEU A 128 -15.51 -7.45 -14.79
C LEU A 128 -15.78 -7.40 -16.30
N ASP A 129 -16.95 -7.85 -16.70
CA ASP A 129 -17.49 -7.62 -18.04
C ASP A 129 -18.08 -6.21 -18.19
N SER A 130 -18.65 -5.92 -19.36
CA SER A 130 -19.33 -4.66 -19.66
C SER A 130 -20.55 -4.39 -18.76
N ASN A 131 -21.13 -5.44 -18.20
CA ASN A 131 -22.31 -5.37 -17.32
C ASN A 131 -21.91 -5.33 -15.83
N ASN A 132 -20.61 -5.22 -15.52
CA ASN A 132 -20.04 -5.31 -14.17
C ASN A 132 -20.23 -6.66 -13.48
N ALA A 133 -20.46 -7.74 -14.22
CA ALA A 133 -20.40 -9.09 -13.68
C ALA A 133 -18.94 -9.57 -13.59
N ILE A 134 -18.64 -10.43 -12.61
CA ILE A 134 -17.29 -10.97 -12.45
C ILE A 134 -17.04 -12.01 -13.54
N LEU A 135 -16.09 -11.72 -14.43
CA LEU A 135 -15.61 -12.66 -15.45
C LEU A 135 -14.68 -13.71 -14.86
N ASN A 136 -13.70 -13.23 -14.11
CA ASN A 136 -12.71 -14.11 -13.48
C ASN A 136 -12.08 -13.42 -12.26
N THR A 137 -11.39 -14.23 -11.46
CA THR A 137 -10.64 -13.80 -10.28
C THR A 137 -9.22 -14.33 -10.38
N THR A 138 -8.25 -13.43 -10.20
CA THR A 138 -6.83 -13.79 -10.11
C THR A 138 -6.38 -13.62 -8.67
N ILE A 139 -5.73 -14.65 -8.13
CA ILE A 139 -5.12 -14.61 -6.80
C ILE A 139 -3.68 -14.12 -6.94
N ILE A 140 -3.33 -13.06 -6.22
CA ILE A 140 -2.01 -12.46 -6.19
C ILE A 140 -1.42 -12.71 -4.80
N PRO A 141 -0.39 -13.55 -4.67
CA PRO A 141 0.24 -13.80 -3.39
C PRO A 141 0.93 -12.53 -2.87
N ILE A 142 0.84 -12.34 -1.56
CA ILE A 142 1.55 -11.25 -0.89
C ILE A 142 2.95 -11.76 -0.55
N THR A 143 3.95 -11.10 -1.10
CA THR A 143 5.37 -11.44 -0.87
C THR A 143 6.17 -10.19 -0.58
N SER A 144 7.31 -10.36 0.08
CA SER A 144 8.30 -9.31 0.33
C SER A 144 9.48 -9.35 -0.65
N ASP A 145 9.51 -10.30 -1.57
CA ASP A 145 10.67 -10.56 -2.46
C ASP A 145 11.08 -9.34 -3.27
N PHE A 146 10.11 -8.51 -3.66
CA PHE A 146 10.39 -7.27 -4.40
C PHE A 146 11.29 -6.29 -3.62
N LEU A 147 11.36 -6.39 -2.28
CA LEU A 147 12.23 -5.55 -1.45
C LEU A 147 13.70 -5.95 -1.59
N ASN A 148 14.00 -7.19 -1.98
CA ASN A 148 15.34 -7.72 -2.16
C ASN A 148 15.93 -7.39 -3.54
N ILE A 149 15.10 -6.88 -4.47
CA ILE A 149 15.55 -6.52 -5.82
C ILE A 149 16.24 -5.16 -5.78
N SER A 150 17.45 -5.08 -6.34
CA SER A 150 18.14 -3.81 -6.54
C SER A 150 17.64 -3.15 -7.83
N TYR A 151 17.26 -1.89 -7.72
CA TYR A 151 16.83 -1.08 -8.86
C TYR A 151 17.67 0.20 -8.92
N LYS A 152 18.04 0.61 -10.13
CA LYS A 152 18.45 1.99 -10.37
C LYS A 152 17.18 2.84 -10.43
N ILE A 153 17.10 3.85 -9.57
CA ILE A 153 15.91 4.71 -9.49
C ILE A 153 16.00 5.76 -10.60
N PRO A 154 15.02 5.85 -11.52
CA PRO A 154 15.02 6.87 -12.55
C PRO A 154 14.90 8.28 -11.95
N SER A 155 15.68 9.24 -12.47
CA SER A 155 15.61 10.63 -12.04
C SER A 155 14.23 11.25 -12.24
N GLU A 156 13.53 10.86 -13.30
CA GLU A 156 12.17 11.30 -13.56
C GLU A 156 11.20 10.89 -12.42
N PHE A 157 11.32 9.66 -11.92
CA PHE A 157 10.53 9.21 -10.79
C PHE A 157 10.82 10.05 -9.54
N LEU A 158 12.09 10.28 -9.23
CA LEU A 158 12.49 11.06 -8.05
C LEU A 158 11.98 12.50 -8.12
N ASN A 159 12.10 13.14 -9.27
CA ASN A 159 11.61 14.50 -9.47
C ASN A 159 10.10 14.64 -9.23
N LYS A 160 9.33 13.59 -9.53
CA LYS A 160 7.88 13.57 -9.31
C LYS A 160 7.49 13.19 -7.88
N ILE A 161 8.27 12.34 -7.18
CA ILE A 161 7.84 11.74 -5.93
C ILE A 161 8.37 12.46 -4.68
N ILE A 162 9.53 13.14 -4.73
CA ILE A 162 10.17 13.72 -3.53
C ILE A 162 9.27 14.74 -2.84
N ASN A 163 8.77 15.74 -3.55
CA ASN A 163 7.91 16.76 -2.95
C ASN A 163 6.61 16.18 -2.38
N PRO A 164 5.88 15.30 -3.10
CA PRO A 164 4.75 14.58 -2.53
C PRO A 164 5.08 13.78 -1.28
N LEU A 165 6.23 13.10 -1.20
CA LEU A 165 6.60 12.36 0.01
C LEU A 165 6.84 13.29 1.20
N ILE A 166 7.49 14.44 0.98
CA ILE A 166 7.69 15.47 2.00
C ILE A 166 6.32 15.91 2.55
N GLU A 167 5.38 16.23 1.67
CA GLU A 167 4.02 16.65 2.05
C GLU A 167 3.25 15.54 2.77
N ILE A 168 3.19 14.33 2.19
CA ILE A 168 2.41 13.18 2.71
C ILE A 168 2.87 12.77 4.11
N PHE A 169 4.19 12.74 4.34
CA PHE A 169 4.78 12.28 5.59
C PHE A 169 5.18 13.41 6.53
N ASN A 170 4.89 14.68 6.16
CA ASN A 170 5.24 15.86 6.94
C ASN A 170 6.72 15.87 7.36
N ILE A 171 7.60 15.64 6.38
CA ILE A 171 9.05 15.57 6.60
C ILE A 171 9.55 17.00 6.89
N LYS A 172 10.16 17.19 8.05
CA LYS A 172 10.68 18.50 8.45
C LYS A 172 12.18 18.61 8.20
N PRO A 173 12.62 19.56 7.36
CA PRO A 173 14.04 19.90 7.31
C PRO A 173 14.47 20.55 8.65
N PRO A 174 15.71 20.38 9.15
CA PRO A 174 16.81 19.61 8.55
C PRO A 174 16.92 18.15 8.96
N ASP A 175 16.13 17.70 9.96
CA ASP A 175 16.34 16.41 10.66
C ASP A 175 16.16 15.19 9.75
N ASP A 176 15.29 15.30 8.76
CA ASP A 176 14.99 14.21 7.82
C ASP A 176 15.63 14.38 6.43
N ASN A 177 16.46 15.41 6.24
CA ASN A 177 17.12 15.69 4.96
C ASN A 177 18.01 14.52 4.51
N PHE A 178 18.52 13.71 5.46
CA PHE A 178 19.30 12.51 5.15
C PHE A 178 18.48 11.46 4.39
N LEU A 179 17.16 11.35 4.60
CA LEU A 179 16.30 10.40 3.88
C LEU A 179 16.18 10.79 2.40
N ILE A 180 16.03 12.09 2.14
CA ILE A 180 15.96 12.62 0.77
C ILE A 180 17.33 12.46 0.09
N GLN A 181 18.43 12.75 0.80
CA GLN A 181 19.76 12.51 0.30
C GLN A 181 20.06 11.03 0.07
N ALA A 182 19.58 10.14 0.95
CA ALA A 182 19.73 8.71 0.76
C ALA A 182 18.94 8.19 -0.46
N LEU A 183 17.77 8.77 -0.78
CA LEU A 183 17.06 8.49 -2.02
C LEU A 183 17.85 8.97 -3.25
N ILE A 184 18.36 10.21 -3.20
CA ILE A 184 19.16 10.79 -4.28
C ILE A 184 20.45 10.00 -4.49
N ASN A 185 21.14 9.62 -3.42
CA ASN A 185 22.39 8.85 -3.50
C ASN A 185 22.23 7.42 -4.05
N ARG A 186 21.02 6.86 -4.04
CA ARG A 186 20.69 5.58 -4.69
C ARG A 186 20.51 5.69 -6.21
N MET A 187 20.63 6.90 -6.78
CA MET A 187 20.62 7.11 -8.25
C MET A 187 21.95 6.74 -8.90
N ASN A 188 23.05 6.81 -8.16
CA ASN A 188 24.42 6.54 -8.63
C ASN A 188 24.82 5.09 -8.36
#